data_1dfca4c5f8c334f8ad332ec4b6d9281e
#
_entry.id   1dfca4c5f8c334f8ad332ec4b6d9281e
#
_cell.length_a   1.000
_cell.length_b   1.000
_cell.length_c   1.000
_cell.angle_alpha   90.00
_cell.angle_beta   90.00
_cell.angle_gamma   90.00
#
_symmetry.space_group_name_H-M   'P 1'
#
loop_
_entity.id
_entity.type
_entity.pdbx_description
1 polymer ?
#
loop_
_entity_poly.entity_id
_entity_poly.type
_entity_poly.pdbx_seq_one_letter_code
_entity_poly.pdbx_strand_id
1 'polypeptide(L)'
;MKKPVIVPFGTMRKGKVVKLNDQRLTCQPKKPYAEVLFFGDLHLGHPTCLLEKAKENLDYCLNNRIHVLLMGDLIECGITGSVGDSVYTQKLNPQEQLEDTVELLSPLAQAGLILGLHGGNHEDRVFKTTGINVAKMMAGTLGVPYLHQACWNIFRVGKQSYTVYSMHGASGSRFIYTKLKAATDISHYFRADVIAHAHVHDVAAHTIERQSINKRMKKIVYEKHYVVLTGHYLGYQLSYAQMKGMPPSHVGSPKLQFFSDRHDIHSST
;
A
#
# COMPACT_ATOMS: atom_id res chain seq x y z
N MET A 1 -31.17 -6.99 -1.84
CA MET A 1 -30.02 -6.04 -1.87
C MET A 1 -29.18 -6.31 -3.11
N LYS A 2 -29.00 -5.34 -4.00
CA LYS A 2 -28.13 -5.52 -5.19
C LYS A 2 -26.67 -5.52 -4.71
N LYS A 3 -25.92 -6.56 -5.11
CA LYS A 3 -24.48 -6.64 -4.80
C LYS A 3 -23.75 -5.43 -5.40
N PRO A 4 -22.92 -4.71 -4.62
CA PRO A 4 -22.13 -3.60 -5.13
C PRO A 4 -21.11 -4.09 -6.18
N VAL A 5 -20.85 -3.27 -7.19
CA VAL A 5 -19.94 -3.59 -8.30
C VAL A 5 -18.66 -2.80 -8.14
N ILE A 6 -17.51 -3.47 -8.16
CA ILE A 6 -16.21 -2.80 -8.25
C ILE A 6 -16.10 -2.23 -9.67
N VAL A 7 -15.95 -0.91 -9.78
CA VAL A 7 -15.75 -0.23 -11.07
C VAL A 7 -14.27 0.17 -11.16
N PRO A 8 -13.55 -0.28 -12.21
CA PRO A 8 -12.17 0.18 -12.44
C PRO A 8 -12.14 1.70 -12.63
N PHE A 9 -11.07 2.33 -12.17
CA PHE A 9 -10.80 3.74 -12.39
C PHE A 9 -10.86 4.03 -13.90
N GLY A 10 -11.71 4.96 -14.33
CA GLY A 10 -11.89 5.36 -15.74
C GLY A 10 -13.13 4.83 -16.45
N THR A 11 -13.94 3.95 -15.84
CA THR A 11 -15.17 3.40 -16.44
C THR A 11 -16.45 3.68 -15.65
N MET A 12 -16.56 4.86 -15.03
CA MET A 12 -17.79 5.24 -14.34
C MET A 12 -18.93 5.45 -15.34
N ARG A 13 -19.81 4.46 -15.47
CA ARG A 13 -21.14 4.66 -16.08
C ARG A 13 -22.06 5.27 -15.03
N LYS A 14 -22.83 6.32 -15.40
CA LYS A 14 -23.86 6.93 -14.53
C LYS A 14 -24.68 5.88 -13.80
N GLY A 15 -24.75 5.96 -12.47
CA GLY A 15 -25.64 5.14 -11.64
C GLY A 15 -25.07 3.85 -11.06
N LYS A 16 -23.77 3.53 -11.19
CA LYS A 16 -23.17 2.37 -10.51
C LYS A 16 -22.53 2.77 -9.18
N VAL A 17 -22.90 2.07 -8.11
CA VAL A 17 -22.25 2.21 -6.80
C VAL A 17 -20.86 1.57 -6.88
N VAL A 18 -19.84 2.36 -6.57
CA VAL A 18 -18.46 1.85 -6.44
C VAL A 18 -18.38 1.02 -5.15
N LYS A 19 -17.88 -0.20 -5.26
CA LYS A 19 -17.66 -1.05 -4.09
C LYS A 19 -16.40 -0.59 -3.37
N LEU A 20 -16.53 -0.28 -2.08
CA LEU A 20 -15.41 -0.03 -1.20
C LEU A 20 -14.82 -1.35 -0.71
N ASN A 21 -13.53 -1.36 -0.40
CA ASN A 21 -12.90 -2.47 0.29
C ASN A 21 -13.24 -2.37 1.79
N ASP A 22 -14.26 -3.09 2.23
CA ASP A 22 -14.75 -3.06 3.63
C ASP A 22 -14.20 -4.28 4.37
N GLN A 23 -13.27 -4.07 5.29
CA GLN A 23 -12.53 -5.10 6.01
C GLN A 23 -12.74 -4.97 7.53
N ARG A 24 -13.00 -6.10 8.18
CA ARG A 24 -13.03 -6.18 9.65
C ARG A 24 -11.67 -6.65 10.14
N LEU A 25 -11.00 -5.81 10.91
CA LEU A 25 -9.70 -6.09 11.49
C LEU A 25 -9.85 -6.68 12.89
N THR A 26 -8.98 -7.63 13.20
CA THR A 26 -8.86 -8.24 14.52
C THR A 26 -7.83 -7.49 15.33
N CYS A 27 -8.15 -7.09 16.55
CA CYS A 27 -7.19 -6.50 17.49
C CYS A 27 -6.08 -7.50 17.85
N GLN A 28 -4.88 -6.99 18.11
CA GLN A 28 -3.79 -7.78 18.67
C GLN A 28 -4.20 -8.36 20.04
N PRO A 29 -3.67 -9.53 20.42
CA PRO A 29 -3.96 -10.13 21.72
C PRO A 29 -3.72 -9.15 22.87
N LYS A 30 -4.72 -8.96 23.73
CA LYS A 30 -4.67 -8.05 24.89
C LYS A 30 -4.40 -6.56 24.58
N LYS A 31 -4.59 -6.13 23.33
CA LYS A 31 -4.45 -4.72 22.92
C LYS A 31 -5.81 -4.16 22.45
N PRO A 32 -6.10 -2.89 22.71
CA PRO A 32 -7.33 -2.25 22.27
C PRO A 32 -7.23 -1.72 20.81
N TYR A 33 -6.35 -2.27 19.99
CA TYR A 33 -6.13 -1.84 18.61
C TYR A 33 -5.79 -3.00 17.67
N ALA A 34 -6.07 -2.81 16.39
CA ALA A 34 -5.52 -3.61 15.31
C ALA A 34 -4.36 -2.87 14.64
N GLU A 35 -3.34 -3.59 14.19
CA GLU A 35 -2.22 -3.02 13.44
C GLU A 35 -2.33 -3.35 11.95
N VAL A 36 -1.94 -2.39 11.11
CA VAL A 36 -1.83 -2.57 9.66
C VAL A 36 -0.46 -2.12 9.21
N LEU A 37 0.28 -3.02 8.57
CA LEU A 37 1.50 -2.73 7.83
C LEU A 37 1.13 -2.34 6.39
N PHE A 38 1.68 -1.23 5.88
CA PHE A 38 1.52 -0.81 4.50
C PHE A 38 2.75 -1.28 3.70
N PHE A 39 2.67 -2.48 3.14
CA PHE A 39 3.79 -3.18 2.50
C PHE A 39 3.75 -3.00 0.99
N GLY A 40 4.81 -2.46 0.40
CA GLY A 40 4.94 -2.29 -1.05
C GLY A 40 6.38 -2.07 -1.48
N ASP A 41 6.57 -1.81 -2.77
CA ASP A 41 7.86 -1.49 -3.37
C ASP A 41 8.94 -2.52 -2.98
N LEU A 42 8.59 -3.82 -3.05
CA LEU A 42 9.49 -4.95 -2.78
C LEU A 42 10.45 -5.18 -3.94
N HIS A 43 9.93 -5.04 -5.18
CA HIS A 43 10.68 -5.28 -6.40
C HIS A 43 11.39 -6.64 -6.42
N LEU A 44 10.69 -7.72 -6.04
CA LEU A 44 11.25 -9.06 -6.09
C LEU A 44 11.77 -9.34 -7.50
N GLY A 45 13.00 -9.87 -7.60
CA GLY A 45 13.74 -10.02 -8.85
C GLY A 45 14.74 -8.91 -9.14
N HIS A 46 14.60 -7.73 -8.55
CA HIS A 46 15.61 -6.67 -8.68
C HIS A 46 16.92 -7.08 -7.98
N PRO A 47 18.11 -6.78 -8.56
CA PRO A 47 19.41 -7.18 -7.97
C PRO A 47 19.63 -6.70 -6.54
N THR A 48 19.08 -5.53 -6.20
CA THR A 48 19.23 -4.91 -4.87
C THR A 48 18.02 -5.16 -3.97
N CYS A 49 17.10 -6.04 -4.32
CA CYS A 49 15.97 -6.43 -3.48
C CYS A 49 16.48 -7.04 -2.16
N LEU A 50 16.06 -6.46 -1.03
CA LEU A 50 16.40 -6.91 0.31
C LEU A 50 15.34 -7.91 0.80
N LEU A 51 15.26 -9.06 0.11
CA LEU A 51 14.23 -10.06 0.31
C LEU A 51 14.19 -10.59 1.76
N GLU A 52 15.34 -10.83 2.37
CA GLU A 52 15.40 -11.34 3.76
C GLU A 52 14.78 -10.35 4.75
N LYS A 53 15.04 -9.04 4.58
CA LYS A 53 14.38 -8.02 5.42
C LYS A 53 12.87 -7.97 5.21
N ALA A 54 12.41 -8.17 3.99
CA ALA A 54 10.98 -8.27 3.69
C ALA A 54 10.36 -9.48 4.36
N LYS A 55 11.00 -10.65 4.28
CA LYS A 55 10.59 -11.89 4.97
C LYS A 55 10.48 -11.68 6.47
N GLU A 56 11.52 -11.14 7.11
CA GLU A 56 11.50 -10.84 8.55
C GLU A 56 10.28 -9.99 8.95
N ASN A 57 9.95 -8.96 8.18
CA ASN A 57 8.80 -8.11 8.44
C ASN A 57 7.46 -8.84 8.24
N LEU A 58 7.35 -9.68 7.21
CA LEU A 58 6.14 -10.45 6.93
C LEU A 58 5.94 -11.56 7.98
N ASP A 59 7.01 -12.24 8.40
CA ASP A 59 7.00 -13.24 9.48
C ASP A 59 6.61 -12.58 10.82
N TYR A 60 7.13 -11.39 11.09
CA TYR A 60 6.72 -10.62 12.26
C TYR A 60 5.21 -10.31 12.20
N CYS A 61 4.68 -9.94 11.03
CA CYS A 61 3.25 -9.70 10.86
C CYS A 61 2.42 -10.97 11.09
N LEU A 62 2.86 -12.10 10.55
CA LEU A 62 2.20 -13.39 10.74
C LEU A 62 2.15 -13.79 12.22
N ASN A 63 3.31 -13.76 12.90
CA ASN A 63 3.46 -14.17 14.29
C ASN A 63 2.69 -13.27 15.27
N ASN A 64 2.54 -11.98 14.93
CA ASN A 64 1.85 -11.00 15.78
C ASN A 64 0.43 -10.67 15.28
N ARG A 65 -0.09 -11.39 14.28
CA ARG A 65 -1.42 -11.20 13.67
C ARG A 65 -1.65 -9.74 13.21
N ILE A 66 -0.63 -9.13 12.61
CA ILE A 66 -0.69 -7.79 12.03
C ILE A 66 -1.25 -7.90 10.62
N HIS A 67 -2.25 -7.10 10.31
CA HIS A 67 -2.82 -7.05 8.96
C HIS A 67 -1.86 -6.36 8.00
N VAL A 68 -1.89 -6.76 6.73
CA VAL A 68 -1.02 -6.22 5.69
C VAL A 68 -1.87 -5.70 4.54
N LEU A 69 -1.66 -4.45 4.14
CA LEU A 69 -2.18 -3.88 2.91
C LEU A 69 -1.04 -3.82 1.89
N LEU A 70 -1.19 -4.57 0.79
CA LEU A 70 -0.17 -4.66 -0.25
C LEU A 70 -0.30 -3.48 -1.22
N MET A 71 0.78 -2.68 -1.36
CA MET A 71 0.75 -1.35 -1.97
C MET A 71 1.27 -1.29 -3.41
N GLY A 72 1.54 -2.45 -4.04
CA GLY A 72 2.03 -2.57 -5.41
C GLY A 72 3.56 -2.56 -5.52
N ASP A 73 4.07 -2.69 -6.75
CA ASP A 73 5.48 -2.89 -7.07
C ASP A 73 6.10 -4.02 -6.24
N LEU A 74 5.38 -5.14 -6.14
CA LEU A 74 5.84 -6.33 -5.42
C LEU A 74 6.89 -7.10 -6.22
N ILE A 75 6.85 -7.02 -7.54
CA ILE A 75 7.77 -7.66 -8.47
C ILE A 75 8.42 -6.63 -9.39
N GLU A 76 9.64 -6.89 -9.85
CA GLU A 76 10.39 -5.99 -10.72
C GLU A 76 9.82 -5.90 -12.13
N CYS A 77 9.35 -7.02 -12.68
CA CYS A 77 8.76 -7.09 -14.02
C CYS A 77 9.58 -6.39 -15.11
N GLY A 78 10.89 -6.61 -15.15
CA GLY A 78 11.74 -6.13 -16.25
C GLY A 78 11.37 -6.84 -17.55
N ILE A 79 10.84 -6.10 -18.52
CA ILE A 79 10.50 -6.59 -19.86
C ILE A 79 11.09 -5.66 -20.92
N THR A 80 11.15 -6.12 -22.17
CA THR A 80 11.60 -5.30 -23.31
C THR A 80 10.83 -3.97 -23.37
N GLY A 81 11.54 -2.85 -23.39
CA GLY A 81 10.98 -1.51 -23.36
C GLY A 81 10.75 -0.94 -21.93
N SER A 82 11.12 -1.66 -20.89
CA SER A 82 11.16 -1.11 -19.52
C SER A 82 12.21 -0.02 -19.42
N VAL A 83 11.93 0.99 -18.59
CA VAL A 83 12.90 2.04 -18.27
C VAL A 83 14.00 1.43 -17.40
N GLY A 84 15.26 1.72 -17.76
CA GLY A 84 16.43 1.19 -17.07
C GLY A 84 16.93 -0.13 -17.68
N ASP A 85 17.76 -0.83 -16.94
CA ASP A 85 18.46 -2.06 -17.36
C ASP A 85 17.87 -3.34 -16.77
N SER A 86 16.74 -3.27 -16.09
CA SER A 86 16.14 -4.38 -15.33
C SER A 86 15.90 -5.64 -16.17
N VAL A 87 15.66 -5.50 -17.48
CA VAL A 87 15.54 -6.64 -18.41
C VAL A 87 16.78 -7.53 -18.40
N TYR A 88 17.96 -6.92 -18.23
CA TYR A 88 19.25 -7.62 -18.30
C TYR A 88 19.81 -7.97 -16.92
N THR A 89 19.38 -7.27 -15.89
CA THR A 89 19.98 -7.36 -14.56
C THR A 89 19.09 -8.09 -13.54
N GLN A 90 17.78 -8.24 -13.81
CA GLN A 90 16.89 -8.98 -12.92
C GLN A 90 17.34 -10.44 -12.75
N LYS A 91 17.21 -10.96 -11.52
CA LYS A 91 17.66 -12.31 -11.17
C LYS A 91 16.69 -13.42 -11.61
N LEU A 92 15.43 -13.08 -11.76
CA LEU A 92 14.32 -13.97 -12.07
C LEU A 92 13.52 -13.37 -13.22
N ASN A 93 12.94 -14.20 -14.08
CA ASN A 93 11.98 -13.72 -15.08
C ASN A 93 10.64 -13.34 -14.42
N PRO A 94 9.75 -12.57 -15.07
CA PRO A 94 8.50 -12.11 -14.47
C PRO A 94 7.57 -13.21 -13.96
N GLN A 95 7.57 -14.40 -14.55
CA GLN A 95 6.78 -15.54 -14.10
C GLN A 95 7.32 -16.09 -12.77
N GLU A 96 8.64 -16.31 -12.69
CA GLU A 96 9.30 -16.76 -11.46
C GLU A 96 9.10 -15.73 -10.32
N GLN A 97 9.20 -14.42 -10.62
CA GLN A 97 8.93 -13.36 -9.65
C GLN A 97 7.50 -13.44 -9.11
N LEU A 98 6.51 -13.71 -9.98
CA LEU A 98 5.12 -13.88 -9.58
C LEU A 98 4.95 -15.09 -8.65
N GLU A 99 5.53 -16.22 -9.01
CA GLU A 99 5.45 -17.48 -8.25
C GLU A 99 6.09 -17.32 -6.87
N ASP A 100 7.31 -16.79 -6.79
CA ASP A 100 8.02 -16.55 -5.54
C ASP A 100 7.29 -15.55 -4.64
N THR A 101 6.68 -14.50 -5.23
CA THR A 101 5.90 -13.52 -4.44
C THR A 101 4.62 -14.12 -3.90
N VAL A 102 3.93 -14.96 -4.66
CA VAL A 102 2.77 -15.70 -4.19
C VAL A 102 3.15 -16.66 -3.07
N GLU A 103 4.26 -17.38 -3.21
CA GLU A 103 4.77 -18.28 -2.15
C GLU A 103 5.08 -17.48 -0.87
N LEU A 104 5.81 -16.38 -0.98
CA LEU A 104 6.16 -15.48 0.13
C LEU A 104 4.94 -14.97 0.90
N LEU A 105 3.85 -14.61 0.19
CA LEU A 105 2.67 -14.00 0.78
C LEU A 105 1.59 -15.01 1.20
N SER A 106 1.68 -16.25 0.74
CA SER A 106 0.67 -17.30 1.00
C SER A 106 0.39 -17.56 2.48
N PRO A 107 1.38 -17.59 3.40
CA PRO A 107 1.10 -17.78 4.82
C PRO A 107 0.21 -16.68 5.41
N LEU A 108 0.45 -15.43 5.05
CA LEU A 108 -0.38 -14.29 5.49
C LEU A 108 -1.77 -14.31 4.86
N ALA A 109 -1.88 -14.71 3.60
CA ALA A 109 -3.17 -14.85 2.91
C ALA A 109 -4.02 -15.96 3.56
N GLN A 110 -3.43 -17.13 3.83
CA GLN A 110 -4.09 -18.25 4.53
C GLN A 110 -4.51 -17.89 5.95
N ALA A 111 -3.73 -17.05 6.64
CA ALA A 111 -4.08 -16.53 7.96
C ALA A 111 -5.18 -15.44 7.92
N GLY A 112 -5.63 -15.00 6.73
CA GLY A 112 -6.62 -13.94 6.56
C GLY A 112 -6.11 -12.55 6.96
N LEU A 113 -4.80 -12.33 6.88
CA LEU A 113 -4.17 -11.08 7.31
C LEU A 113 -3.94 -10.08 6.17
N ILE A 114 -4.07 -10.49 4.91
CA ILE A 114 -3.94 -9.58 3.77
C ILE A 114 -5.28 -8.88 3.49
N LEU A 115 -5.30 -7.56 3.59
CA LEU A 115 -6.50 -6.74 3.41
C LEU A 115 -6.84 -6.47 1.94
N GLY A 116 -5.85 -6.62 1.05
CA GLY A 116 -5.98 -6.44 -0.38
C GLY A 116 -4.65 -6.11 -1.03
N LEU A 117 -4.63 -6.08 -2.36
CA LEU A 117 -3.43 -5.90 -3.18
C LEU A 117 -3.66 -4.83 -4.25
N HIS A 118 -2.84 -3.78 -4.23
CA HIS A 118 -2.74 -2.78 -5.30
C HIS A 118 -1.81 -3.26 -6.41
N GLY A 119 -2.10 -2.85 -7.65
CA GLY A 119 -1.11 -2.93 -8.71
C GLY A 119 -0.17 -1.74 -8.65
N GLY A 120 1.09 -1.94 -9.02
CA GLY A 120 2.07 -0.90 -9.19
C GLY A 120 2.42 -0.65 -10.66
N ASN A 121 3.33 0.28 -10.91
CA ASN A 121 3.73 0.60 -12.28
C ASN A 121 4.66 -0.48 -12.88
N HIS A 122 5.31 -1.30 -12.05
CA HIS A 122 6.11 -2.42 -12.51
C HIS A 122 5.24 -3.57 -13.03
N GLU A 123 4.20 -3.96 -12.32
CA GLU A 123 3.21 -4.93 -12.82
C GLU A 123 2.48 -4.40 -14.06
N ASP A 124 2.24 -3.10 -14.15
CA ASP A 124 1.59 -2.44 -15.29
C ASP A 124 2.43 -2.50 -16.58
N ARG A 125 3.74 -2.72 -16.51
CA ARG A 125 4.59 -2.93 -17.71
C ARG A 125 4.08 -4.12 -18.53
N VAL A 126 3.79 -5.23 -17.86
CA VAL A 126 3.25 -6.43 -18.51
C VAL A 126 1.87 -6.15 -19.08
N PHE A 127 0.99 -5.49 -18.34
CA PHE A 127 -0.35 -5.17 -18.82
C PHE A 127 -0.32 -4.31 -20.09
N LYS A 128 0.50 -3.27 -20.13
CA LYS A 128 0.63 -2.37 -21.29
C LYS A 128 1.13 -3.09 -22.54
N THR A 129 1.91 -4.15 -22.37
CA THR A 129 2.53 -4.89 -23.51
C THR A 129 1.68 -6.06 -23.96
N THR A 130 1.00 -6.74 -23.04
CA THR A 130 0.35 -8.03 -23.31
C THR A 130 -1.16 -8.04 -23.02
N GLY A 131 -1.69 -7.06 -22.28
CA GLY A 131 -3.03 -7.05 -21.75
C GLY A 131 -3.23 -7.95 -20.51
N ILE A 132 -2.17 -8.60 -20.01
CA ILE A 132 -2.22 -9.48 -18.83
C ILE A 132 -1.97 -8.64 -17.57
N ASN A 133 -2.92 -8.65 -16.64
CA ASN A 133 -2.80 -7.94 -15.36
C ASN A 133 -2.22 -8.87 -14.30
N VAL A 134 -0.91 -8.80 -14.10
CA VAL A 134 -0.15 -9.67 -13.17
C VAL A 134 -0.57 -9.45 -11.72
N ALA A 135 -0.75 -8.21 -11.29
CA ALA A 135 -1.20 -7.91 -9.92
C ALA A 135 -2.59 -8.49 -9.63
N LYS A 136 -3.52 -8.44 -10.62
CA LYS A 136 -4.84 -9.06 -10.50
C LYS A 136 -4.73 -10.60 -10.44
N MET A 137 -3.83 -11.21 -11.20
CA MET A 137 -3.57 -12.65 -11.14
C MET A 137 -3.03 -13.04 -9.78
N MET A 138 -2.03 -12.32 -9.26
CA MET A 138 -1.47 -12.51 -7.92
C MET A 138 -2.56 -12.45 -6.84
N ALA A 139 -3.39 -11.40 -6.87
CA ALA A 139 -4.51 -11.26 -5.93
C ALA A 139 -5.50 -12.43 -6.02
N GLY A 140 -5.79 -12.90 -7.24
CA GLY A 140 -6.66 -14.06 -7.46
C GLY A 140 -6.08 -15.36 -6.90
N THR A 141 -4.78 -15.61 -7.09
CA THR A 141 -4.09 -16.78 -6.57
C THR A 141 -4.03 -16.77 -5.04
N LEU A 142 -3.78 -15.61 -4.44
CA LEU A 142 -3.78 -15.43 -2.98
C LEU A 142 -5.20 -15.42 -2.36
N GLY A 143 -6.25 -15.33 -3.18
CA GLY A 143 -7.62 -15.24 -2.71
C GLY A 143 -7.96 -13.92 -2.01
N VAL A 144 -7.24 -12.83 -2.33
CA VAL A 144 -7.40 -11.51 -1.71
C VAL A 144 -8.02 -10.48 -2.67
N PRO A 145 -8.63 -9.38 -2.15
CA PRO A 145 -9.18 -8.34 -3.01
C PRO A 145 -8.10 -7.65 -3.87
N TYR A 146 -8.34 -7.52 -5.18
CA TYR A 146 -7.55 -6.66 -6.06
C TYR A 146 -8.07 -5.23 -5.98
N LEU A 147 -7.23 -4.28 -5.57
CA LEU A 147 -7.59 -2.90 -5.24
C LEU A 147 -7.29 -1.89 -6.36
N HIS A 148 -6.86 -2.39 -7.54
CA HIS A 148 -6.40 -1.53 -8.64
C HIS A 148 -5.23 -0.62 -8.23
N GLN A 149 -5.09 0.55 -8.90
CA GLN A 149 -4.04 1.54 -8.59
C GLN A 149 -4.38 2.42 -7.39
N ALA A 150 -5.67 2.56 -7.07
CA ALA A 150 -6.16 3.31 -5.92
C ALA A 150 -7.49 2.74 -5.44
N CYS A 151 -7.73 2.81 -4.13
CA CYS A 151 -8.94 2.28 -3.52
C CYS A 151 -9.32 3.04 -2.25
N TRP A 152 -10.64 3.19 -2.03
CA TRP A 152 -11.19 3.53 -0.74
C TRP A 152 -11.39 2.27 0.09
N ASN A 153 -10.81 2.27 1.30
CA ASN A 153 -10.95 1.18 2.25
C ASN A 153 -11.72 1.66 3.48
N ILE A 154 -12.51 0.78 4.06
CA ILE A 154 -13.11 0.94 5.39
C ILE A 154 -12.51 -0.16 6.27
N PHE A 155 -11.80 0.23 7.33
CA PHE A 155 -11.29 -0.68 8.34
C PHE A 155 -12.17 -0.63 9.58
N ARG A 156 -12.83 -1.75 9.89
CA ARG A 156 -13.69 -1.87 11.08
C ARG A 156 -12.93 -2.53 12.21
N VAL A 157 -12.72 -1.82 13.30
CA VAL A 157 -11.96 -2.27 14.47
C VAL A 157 -12.86 -2.14 15.70
N GLY A 158 -13.33 -3.25 16.24
CA GLY A 158 -14.32 -3.23 17.32
C GLY A 158 -15.58 -2.46 16.94
N LYS A 159 -15.84 -1.35 17.62
CA LYS A 159 -16.97 -0.45 17.36
C LYS A 159 -16.61 0.73 16.44
N GLN A 160 -15.35 0.91 16.11
CA GLN A 160 -14.85 2.01 15.27
C GLN A 160 -14.79 1.63 13.79
N SER A 161 -14.85 2.65 12.94
CA SER A 161 -14.67 2.52 11.50
C SER A 161 -13.76 3.62 11.00
N TYR A 162 -12.72 3.25 10.29
CA TYR A 162 -11.71 4.14 9.75
C TYR A 162 -11.76 4.13 8.23
N THR A 163 -11.59 5.30 7.63
CA THR A 163 -11.51 5.46 6.18
C THR A 163 -10.05 5.58 5.77
N VAL A 164 -9.62 4.73 4.84
CA VAL A 164 -8.26 4.73 4.31
C VAL A 164 -8.32 4.86 2.80
N TYR A 165 -7.78 5.94 2.26
CA TYR A 165 -7.54 6.06 0.83
C TYR A 165 -6.11 5.63 0.55
N SER A 166 -5.96 4.52 -0.14
CA SER A 166 -4.66 3.93 -0.47
C SER A 166 -4.45 3.90 -1.96
N MET A 167 -3.21 4.19 -2.38
CA MET A 167 -2.82 4.16 -3.79
C MET A 167 -1.35 3.81 -3.93
N HIS A 168 -1.00 3.16 -5.05
CA HIS A 168 0.41 3.02 -5.38
C HIS A 168 1.04 4.38 -5.66
N GLY A 169 0.35 5.23 -6.41
CA GLY A 169 0.78 6.60 -6.65
C GLY A 169 1.78 6.76 -7.80
N ALA A 170 2.33 7.95 -7.89
CA ALA A 170 3.39 8.32 -8.82
C ALA A 170 4.07 9.60 -8.35
N SER A 171 5.39 9.63 -8.35
CA SER A 171 6.17 10.86 -8.14
C SER A 171 7.62 10.64 -8.60
N GLY A 172 8.14 11.54 -9.42
CA GLY A 172 9.55 11.54 -9.83
C GLY A 172 10.47 12.36 -8.92
N SER A 173 9.99 12.81 -7.75
CA SER A 173 10.77 13.65 -6.85
C SER A 173 11.91 12.89 -6.18
N ARG A 174 13.03 13.59 -5.96
CA ARG A 174 14.19 13.07 -5.23
C ARG A 174 14.16 13.39 -3.74
N PHE A 175 13.38 14.39 -3.32
CA PHE A 175 13.41 14.93 -1.97
C PHE A 175 12.18 14.52 -1.18
N ILE A 176 12.38 14.07 0.06
CA ILE A 176 11.33 13.60 0.96
C ILE A 176 10.20 14.62 1.15
N TYR A 177 10.52 15.90 1.29
CA TYR A 177 9.51 16.94 1.49
C TYR A 177 8.60 17.10 0.27
N THR A 178 9.10 16.94 -0.95
CA THR A 178 8.28 16.99 -2.17
C THR A 178 7.43 15.73 -2.34
N LYS A 179 7.98 14.57 -1.98
CA LYS A 179 7.25 13.29 -1.95
C LYS A 179 6.10 13.35 -0.94
N LEU A 180 6.40 13.80 0.28
CA LEU A 180 5.40 13.98 1.33
C LEU A 180 4.36 15.04 0.95
N LYS A 181 4.78 16.15 0.32
CA LYS A 181 3.87 17.17 -0.20
C LYS A 181 2.90 16.56 -1.23
N ALA A 182 3.39 15.78 -2.19
CA ALA A 182 2.54 15.15 -3.20
C ALA A 182 1.46 14.25 -2.57
N ALA A 183 1.83 13.45 -1.57
CA ALA A 183 0.87 12.64 -0.82
C ALA A 183 -0.09 13.50 0.04
N THR A 184 0.41 14.60 0.62
CA THR A 184 -0.41 15.54 1.41
C THR A 184 -1.43 16.27 0.54
N ASP A 185 -1.05 16.68 -0.67
CA ASP A 185 -1.95 17.35 -1.60
C ASP A 185 -3.18 16.49 -1.95
N ILE A 186 -3.04 15.16 -1.97
CA ILE A 186 -4.17 14.23 -2.15
C ILE A 186 -5.21 14.43 -1.05
N SER A 187 -4.80 14.69 0.19
CA SER A 187 -5.68 14.90 1.33
C SER A 187 -6.57 16.14 1.22
N HIS A 188 -6.28 17.05 0.29
CA HIS A 188 -7.16 18.18 0.00
C HIS A 188 -8.41 17.77 -0.80
N TYR A 189 -8.30 16.68 -1.57
CA TYR A 189 -9.38 16.18 -2.42
C TYR A 189 -10.09 14.97 -1.81
N PHE A 190 -9.37 14.16 -1.04
CA PHE A 190 -9.88 12.93 -0.44
C PHE A 190 -9.87 13.02 1.08
N ARG A 191 -11.06 13.17 1.67
CA ARG A 191 -11.21 13.26 3.13
C ARG A 191 -11.26 11.85 3.72
N ALA A 192 -10.10 11.33 4.09
CA ALA A 192 -9.92 10.04 4.74
C ALA A 192 -9.18 10.21 6.06
N ASP A 193 -9.32 9.26 6.99
CA ASP A 193 -8.52 9.25 8.22
C ASP A 193 -7.05 8.97 7.91
N VAL A 194 -6.78 8.17 6.86
CA VAL A 194 -5.43 7.86 6.37
C VAL A 194 -5.37 7.99 4.85
N ILE A 195 -4.33 8.67 4.37
CA ILE A 195 -3.88 8.65 2.97
C ILE A 195 -2.58 7.84 2.93
N ALA A 196 -2.58 6.69 2.25
CA ALA A 196 -1.39 5.85 2.07
C ALA A 196 -0.91 5.91 0.61
N HIS A 197 0.36 6.26 0.42
CA HIS A 197 0.98 6.50 -0.88
C HIS A 197 2.31 5.74 -0.99
N ALA A 198 2.41 4.84 -1.96
CA ALA A 198 3.60 4.05 -2.28
C ALA A 198 4.44 4.68 -3.41
N HIS A 199 5.23 3.90 -4.14
CA HIS A 199 6.04 4.29 -5.29
C HIS A 199 7.24 5.20 -5.00
N VAL A 200 7.17 6.01 -3.96
CA VAL A 200 8.16 7.09 -3.72
C VAL A 200 9.41 6.62 -2.99
N HIS A 201 9.44 5.36 -2.54
CA HIS A 201 10.57 4.72 -1.86
C HIS A 201 11.08 5.49 -0.64
N ASP A 202 10.17 6.03 0.15
CA ASP A 202 10.46 6.68 1.43
C ASP A 202 9.45 6.25 2.49
N VAL A 203 9.89 6.21 3.75
CA VAL A 203 9.03 5.94 4.92
C VAL A 203 8.73 7.24 5.62
N ALA A 204 7.46 7.60 5.72
CA ALA A 204 7.04 8.72 6.55
C ALA A 204 5.61 8.51 7.04
N ALA A 205 5.32 9.04 8.24
CA ALA A 205 3.96 9.20 8.74
C ALA A 205 3.80 10.65 9.24
N HIS A 206 2.97 11.41 8.56
CA HIS A 206 2.71 12.82 8.88
C HIS A 206 1.28 13.00 9.34
N THR A 207 1.09 13.72 10.44
CA THR A 207 -0.22 14.02 10.99
C THR A 207 -0.65 15.42 10.55
N ILE A 208 -1.87 15.52 10.03
CA ILE A 208 -2.52 16.79 9.68
C ILE A 208 -3.71 16.98 10.61
N GLU A 209 -3.77 18.10 11.29
CA GLU A 209 -4.95 18.50 12.05
C GLU A 209 -5.78 19.50 11.26
N ARG A 210 -7.07 19.23 11.10
CA ARG A 210 -8.03 20.11 10.44
C ARG A 210 -9.08 20.58 11.41
N GLN A 211 -9.37 21.87 11.35
CA GLN A 211 -10.48 22.44 12.08
C GLN A 211 -11.73 22.51 11.20
N SER A 212 -12.86 22.13 11.76
CA SER A 212 -14.16 22.31 11.13
C SER A 212 -15.20 22.76 12.18
N ILE A 213 -16.35 23.24 11.72
CA ILE A 213 -17.43 23.64 12.61
C ILE A 213 -18.51 22.56 12.60
N ASN A 214 -18.77 21.94 13.74
CA ASN A 214 -19.98 21.18 13.94
C ASN A 214 -21.16 22.13 14.11
N LYS A 215 -21.91 22.37 13.04
CA LYS A 215 -23.03 23.32 13.01
C LYS A 215 -24.15 22.99 14.02
N ARG A 216 -24.40 21.69 14.28
CA ARG A 216 -25.43 21.22 15.21
C ARG A 216 -25.01 21.53 16.67
N MET A 217 -23.76 21.27 17.00
CA MET A 217 -23.22 21.48 18.34
C MET A 217 -22.70 22.91 18.55
N LYS A 218 -22.62 23.73 17.50
CA LYS A 218 -22.03 25.08 17.50
C LYS A 218 -20.62 25.11 18.12
N LYS A 219 -19.81 24.09 17.81
CA LYS A 219 -18.46 23.93 18.36
C LYS A 219 -17.46 23.73 17.26
N ILE A 220 -16.23 24.19 17.47
CA ILE A 220 -15.07 23.81 16.65
C ILE A 220 -14.73 22.36 16.97
N VAL A 221 -14.55 21.55 15.95
CA VAL A 221 -14.08 20.18 16.03
C VAL A 221 -12.76 20.05 15.29
N TYR A 222 -11.90 19.22 15.82
CA TYR A 222 -10.60 18.90 15.25
C TYR A 222 -10.68 17.49 14.66
N GLU A 223 -10.19 17.35 13.45
CA GLU A 223 -10.10 16.07 12.77
C GLU A 223 -8.64 15.79 12.46
N LYS A 224 -8.15 14.66 12.92
CA LYS A 224 -6.77 14.22 12.73
C LYS A 224 -6.71 13.27 11.55
N HIS A 225 -5.83 13.55 10.62
CA HIS A 225 -5.59 12.75 9.41
C HIS A 225 -4.13 12.36 9.34
N TYR A 226 -3.86 11.16 8.83
CA TYR A 226 -2.51 10.65 8.60
C TYR A 226 -2.20 10.60 7.12
N VAL A 227 -1.01 11.06 6.75
CA VAL A 227 -0.42 10.86 5.41
C VAL A 227 0.78 9.95 5.59
N VAL A 228 0.78 8.82 4.89
CA VAL A 228 1.76 7.77 5.04
C VAL A 228 2.44 7.50 3.71
N LEU A 229 3.78 7.57 3.69
CA LEU A 229 4.62 7.05 2.62
C LEU A 229 5.05 5.63 3.02
N THR A 230 4.83 4.65 2.14
CA THR A 230 4.81 3.24 2.51
C THR A 230 6.17 2.55 2.47
N GLY A 231 7.22 3.28 2.06
CA GLY A 231 8.59 2.76 2.06
C GLY A 231 8.92 1.85 0.89
N HIS A 232 9.98 1.05 1.05
CA HIS A 232 10.48 0.10 0.03
C HIS A 232 11.42 -0.94 0.64
N TYR A 233 11.83 -1.92 -0.19
CA TYR A 233 12.78 -2.97 0.19
C TYR A 233 13.96 -3.09 -0.79
N LEU A 234 14.44 -1.96 -1.31
CA LEU A 234 15.61 -1.91 -2.20
C LEU A 234 16.84 -1.39 -1.45
N GLY A 235 17.96 -2.08 -1.62
CA GLY A 235 19.28 -1.61 -1.14
C GLY A 235 19.77 -0.41 -1.95
N TYR A 236 20.46 0.51 -1.29
CA TYR A 236 20.97 1.73 -1.93
C TYR A 236 22.21 1.48 -2.80
N GLN A 237 23.14 0.64 -2.34
CA GLN A 237 24.40 0.37 -3.03
C GLN A 237 24.17 -0.33 -4.37
N LEU A 238 24.85 0.16 -5.40
CA LEU A 238 24.75 -0.33 -6.78
C LEU A 238 23.33 -0.25 -7.38
N SER A 239 22.44 0.56 -6.78
CA SER A 239 21.08 0.75 -7.26
C SER A 239 20.98 1.90 -8.27
N TYR A 240 19.85 1.93 -9.00
CA TYR A 240 19.47 3.07 -9.84
C TYR A 240 19.44 4.39 -9.05
N ALA A 241 19.01 4.36 -7.78
CA ALA A 241 18.98 5.55 -6.92
C ALA A 241 20.40 6.12 -6.71
N GLN A 242 21.38 5.25 -6.42
CA GLN A 242 22.78 5.67 -6.30
C GLN A 242 23.33 6.24 -7.61
N MET A 243 23.10 5.55 -8.73
CA MET A 243 23.56 6.01 -10.05
C MET A 243 22.97 7.36 -10.46
N LYS A 244 21.76 7.67 -10.02
CA LYS A 244 21.08 8.95 -10.26
C LYS A 244 21.36 10.02 -9.20
N GLY A 245 22.22 9.74 -8.21
CA GLY A 245 22.54 10.67 -7.14
C GLY A 245 21.32 11.04 -6.26
N MET A 246 20.37 10.11 -6.11
CA MET A 246 19.28 10.27 -5.16
C MET A 246 19.81 10.01 -3.74
N PRO A 247 19.25 10.66 -2.70
CA PRO A 247 19.66 10.37 -1.33
C PRO A 247 19.23 8.93 -0.95
N PRO A 248 19.99 8.25 -0.07
CA PRO A 248 19.55 7.00 0.52
C PRO A 248 18.30 7.24 1.38
N SER A 249 17.35 6.29 1.35
CA SER A 249 16.12 6.32 2.13
C SER A 249 16.06 5.14 3.10
N HIS A 250 15.21 5.26 4.12
CA HIS A 250 15.02 4.18 5.08
C HIS A 250 14.28 3.01 4.44
N VAL A 251 14.80 1.79 4.64
CA VAL A 251 14.22 0.56 4.12
C VAL A 251 13.23 -0.03 5.11
N GLY A 252 12.06 -0.34 4.65
CA GLY A 252 10.98 -0.93 5.44
C GLY A 252 9.63 -0.33 5.11
N SER A 253 8.63 -0.65 5.93
CA SER A 253 7.25 -0.21 5.79
C SER A 253 6.68 0.30 7.10
N PRO A 254 5.88 1.37 7.11
CA PRO A 254 5.26 1.90 8.32
C PRO A 254 4.08 1.03 8.76
N LYS A 255 3.84 1.03 10.08
CA LYS A 255 2.65 0.46 10.71
C LYS A 255 1.77 1.54 11.30
N LEU A 256 0.45 1.37 11.21
CA LEU A 256 -0.52 2.14 11.95
C LEU A 256 -1.33 1.25 12.90
N GLN A 257 -1.62 1.79 14.09
CA GLN A 257 -2.50 1.20 15.09
C GLN A 257 -3.87 1.88 15.03
N PHE A 258 -4.91 1.11 14.79
CA PHE A 258 -6.30 1.55 14.73
C PHE A 258 -7.02 1.11 16.00
N PHE A 259 -7.44 2.03 16.84
CA PHE A 259 -8.02 1.71 18.14
C PHE A 259 -9.48 1.24 18.02
N SER A 260 -9.90 0.32 18.89
CA SER A 260 -11.24 -0.28 18.90
C SER A 260 -12.20 0.40 19.87
N ASP A 261 -11.67 1.06 20.89
CA ASP A 261 -12.40 1.69 21.99
C ASP A 261 -12.64 3.19 21.76
N ARG A 262 -11.82 3.82 20.96
CA ARG A 262 -11.93 5.24 20.56
C ARG A 262 -11.53 5.42 19.09
N HIS A 263 -12.00 6.49 18.47
CA HIS A 263 -11.60 6.84 17.11
C HIS A 263 -10.24 7.55 17.14
N ASP A 264 -9.17 6.77 17.14
CA ASP A 264 -7.80 7.27 17.20
C ASP A 264 -6.85 6.35 16.42
N ILE A 265 -5.77 6.92 15.89
CA ILE A 265 -4.74 6.23 15.13
C ILE A 265 -3.39 6.63 15.70
N HIS A 266 -2.49 5.66 15.84
CA HIS A 266 -1.08 5.93 16.15
C HIS A 266 -0.18 5.33 15.08
N SER A 267 0.89 6.04 14.73
CA SER A 267 1.96 5.49 13.89
C SER A 267 3.01 4.84 14.77
N SER A 268 3.46 3.66 14.37
CA SER A 268 4.70 3.07 14.86
C SER A 268 5.61 2.83 13.66
N THR A 269 6.60 3.67 13.54
CA THR A 269 7.66 3.54 12.52
C THR A 269 8.82 2.72 13.05
#